data_c70c800698a21799e4549d25b0ea83f1
#
_entry.id   c70c800698a21799e4549d25b0ea83f1
#
_cell.length_a   1.000
_cell.length_b   1.000
_cell.length_c   1.000
_cell.angle_alpha   90.00
_cell.angle_beta   90.00
_cell.angle_gamma   90.00
#
_symmetry.space_group_name_H-M   'P 1'
#
loop_
_entity.id
_entity.type
_entity.pdbx_description
1 polymer ?
#
loop_
_entity_poly.entity_id
_entity_poly.type
_entity_poly.pdbx_seq_one_letter_code
_entity_poly.pdbx_strand_id
1 'polypeptide(L)'
;MISFTQEIELFLKEYSIGHKFITVEGITFIQSLHNGVLICPIDKNWFEMDNPLHKGELMNRIRREHSDVTIIYIYEDQWHFHKTLTRGRLLSHLGLQKSIFARNCIIKEISQEQAAAFLQKNHIYGGTKAKYRYGLFRKRATGGQETLMEQTPTLVAVATFSSPKEIDGYMSYQWERYASLCGTRIVGGMGKLLNYFVEKQLSLGQSVEI
;
A
#
# COMPACT_ATOMS: atom_id res chain seq x y z
N MET A 1 3.55 -25.85 17.72
CA MET A 1 3.12 -24.49 17.27
C MET A 1 3.85 -24.25 15.95
N ILE A 2 3.16 -23.85 14.89
CA ILE A 2 3.80 -23.55 13.61
C ILE A 2 4.53 -22.21 13.72
N SER A 3 5.67 -22.05 13.04
CA SER A 3 6.40 -20.78 13.02
C SER A 3 5.69 -19.76 12.13
N PHE A 4 5.98 -18.46 12.36
CA PHE A 4 5.42 -17.40 11.53
C PHE A 4 5.75 -17.57 10.04
N THR A 5 6.98 -18.00 9.73
CA THR A 5 7.39 -18.34 8.36
C THR A 5 6.53 -19.46 7.75
N GLN A 6 6.18 -20.47 8.55
CA GLN A 6 5.28 -21.54 8.10
C GLN A 6 3.84 -21.06 7.88
N GLU A 7 3.37 -20.07 8.65
CA GLU A 7 2.05 -19.47 8.39
C GLU A 7 2.00 -18.76 7.03
N ILE A 8 3.05 -18.03 6.68
CA ILE A 8 3.15 -17.39 5.36
C ILE A 8 3.23 -18.46 4.26
N GLU A 9 4.02 -19.52 4.47
CA GLU A 9 4.12 -20.64 3.53
C GLU A 9 2.75 -21.29 3.28
N LEU A 10 1.98 -21.58 4.33
CA LEU A 10 0.63 -22.13 4.21
C LEU A 10 -0.30 -21.20 3.41
N PHE A 11 -0.22 -19.90 3.66
CA PHE A 11 -0.97 -18.92 2.88
C PHE A 11 -0.58 -18.93 1.40
N LEU A 12 0.71 -19.04 1.06
CA LEU A 12 1.15 -19.14 -0.33
C LEU A 12 0.63 -20.41 -1.00
N LYS A 13 0.62 -21.54 -0.27
CA LYS A 13 0.05 -22.82 -0.74
C LYS A 13 -1.45 -22.73 -0.98
N GLU A 14 -2.20 -22.03 -0.11
CA GLU A 14 -3.65 -21.77 -0.27
C GLU A 14 -3.95 -21.10 -1.61
N TYR A 15 -3.08 -20.18 -2.06
CA TYR A 15 -3.19 -19.48 -3.34
C TYR A 15 -2.46 -20.18 -4.49
N SER A 16 -1.96 -21.41 -4.30
CA SER A 16 -1.19 -22.17 -5.29
C SER A 16 0.04 -21.43 -5.82
N ILE A 17 0.69 -20.62 -4.96
CA ILE A 17 1.87 -19.85 -5.30
C ILE A 17 3.10 -20.71 -5.12
N GLY A 18 3.79 -21.04 -6.23
CA GLY A 18 5.07 -21.72 -6.21
C GLY A 18 6.13 -20.85 -5.52
N HIS A 19 6.84 -21.45 -4.57
CA HIS A 19 7.87 -20.74 -3.79
C HIS A 19 8.99 -21.69 -3.38
N LYS A 20 10.12 -21.12 -2.94
CA LYS A 20 11.24 -21.82 -2.30
C LYS A 20 11.82 -20.97 -1.19
N PHE A 21 12.47 -21.62 -0.24
CA PHE A 21 13.25 -20.94 0.79
C PHE A 21 14.64 -20.66 0.28
N ILE A 22 15.15 -19.48 0.56
CA ILE A 22 16.54 -19.10 0.34
C ILE A 22 17.08 -18.44 1.60
N THR A 23 18.37 -18.62 1.87
CA THR A 23 19.06 -17.97 2.99
C THR A 23 20.14 -17.07 2.44
N VAL A 24 20.09 -15.79 2.79
CA VAL A 24 21.08 -14.79 2.43
C VAL A 24 21.61 -14.18 3.72
N GLU A 25 22.89 -14.31 3.97
CA GLU A 25 23.57 -13.80 5.19
C GLU A 25 22.87 -14.21 6.51
N GLY A 26 22.41 -15.45 6.59
CA GLY A 26 21.72 -16.00 7.76
C GLY A 26 20.23 -15.62 7.87
N ILE A 27 19.70 -14.79 6.97
CA ILE A 27 18.29 -14.43 6.93
C ILE A 27 17.56 -15.33 5.94
N THR A 28 16.48 -15.96 6.40
CA THR A 28 15.62 -16.80 5.56
C THR A 28 14.54 -15.98 4.87
N PHE A 29 14.51 -16.06 3.55
CA PHE A 29 13.47 -15.48 2.69
C PHE A 29 12.64 -16.58 2.05
N ILE A 30 11.40 -16.25 1.73
CA ILE A 30 10.54 -17.04 0.85
C ILE A 30 10.54 -16.38 -0.52
N GLN A 31 11.12 -17.02 -1.53
CA GLN A 31 11.15 -16.53 -2.89
C GLN A 31 9.94 -17.04 -3.68
N SER A 32 9.15 -16.13 -4.25
CA SER A 32 8.10 -16.48 -5.20
C SER A 32 8.71 -16.93 -6.53
N LEU A 33 8.31 -18.10 -7.03
CA LEU A 33 8.75 -18.61 -8.34
C LEU A 33 8.03 -17.94 -9.50
N HIS A 34 6.94 -17.21 -9.24
CA HIS A 34 6.16 -16.53 -10.26
C HIS A 34 6.82 -15.24 -10.77
N ASN A 35 7.37 -14.44 -9.84
CA ASN A 35 7.90 -13.11 -10.16
C ASN A 35 9.19 -12.76 -9.42
N GLY A 36 9.82 -13.72 -8.75
CA GLY A 36 11.09 -13.53 -8.05
C GLY A 36 11.05 -12.69 -6.78
N VAL A 37 9.89 -12.19 -6.36
CA VAL A 37 9.74 -11.40 -5.13
C VAL A 37 10.25 -12.17 -3.94
N LEU A 38 11.08 -11.52 -3.11
CA LEU A 38 11.57 -12.05 -1.84
C LEU A 38 10.69 -11.56 -0.69
N ILE A 39 10.10 -12.49 0.03
CA ILE A 39 9.30 -12.23 1.23
C ILE A 39 10.19 -12.47 2.44
N CYS A 40 10.38 -11.45 3.26
CA CYS A 40 11.13 -11.51 4.51
C CYS A 40 10.14 -11.54 5.69
N PRO A 41 9.93 -12.69 6.34
CA PRO A 41 9.16 -12.77 7.57
C PRO A 41 9.91 -12.06 8.71
N ILE A 42 9.26 -11.17 9.41
CA ILE A 42 9.79 -10.44 10.57
C ILE A 42 8.92 -10.83 11.77
N ASP A 43 9.38 -11.76 12.58
CA ASP A 43 8.73 -12.20 13.81
C ASP A 43 9.23 -11.39 15.02
N LYS A 44 8.65 -11.67 16.20
CA LYS A 44 9.05 -11.02 17.46
C LYS A 44 10.54 -11.25 17.79
N ASN A 45 11.09 -12.43 17.49
CA ASN A 45 12.47 -12.80 17.80
C ASN A 45 13.46 -11.99 16.95
N TRP A 46 13.02 -11.45 15.80
CA TRP A 46 13.83 -10.57 14.97
C TRP A 46 14.37 -9.37 15.76
N PHE A 47 13.60 -8.84 16.70
CA PHE A 47 13.99 -7.67 17.51
C PHE A 47 14.78 -8.04 18.78
N GLU A 48 14.71 -9.30 19.21
CA GLU A 48 15.42 -9.81 20.39
C GLU A 48 16.88 -10.23 20.10
N MET A 49 17.21 -10.48 18.83
CA MET A 49 18.57 -10.85 18.41
C MET A 49 19.47 -9.60 18.32
N ASP A 50 20.74 -9.76 18.66
CA ASP A 50 21.74 -8.70 18.83
C ASP A 50 21.74 -7.55 17.81
N ASN A 51 21.83 -6.33 18.36
CA ASN A 51 22.08 -5.03 17.70
C ASN A 51 21.19 -4.67 16.49
N PRO A 52 20.12 -3.85 16.70
CA PRO A 52 19.22 -3.37 15.64
C PRO A 52 19.92 -2.60 14.50
N LEU A 53 21.04 -1.91 14.79
CA LEU A 53 21.84 -1.17 13.80
C LEU A 53 22.48 -2.13 12.79
N HIS A 54 23.01 -3.25 13.27
CA HIS A 54 23.64 -4.26 12.42
C HIS A 54 22.64 -4.89 11.43
N LYS A 55 21.40 -5.10 11.85
CA LYS A 55 20.33 -5.62 10.97
C LYS A 55 19.91 -4.62 9.91
N GLY A 56 19.82 -3.34 10.25
CA GLY A 56 19.52 -2.28 9.29
C GLY A 56 20.60 -2.19 8.19
N GLU A 57 21.87 -2.27 8.57
CA GLU A 57 23.00 -2.28 7.64
C GLU A 57 23.00 -3.54 6.78
N LEU A 58 22.74 -4.72 7.37
CA LEU A 58 22.62 -5.98 6.68
C LEU A 58 21.51 -5.94 5.62
N MET A 59 20.31 -5.47 6.00
CA MET A 59 19.19 -5.36 5.07
C MET A 59 19.45 -4.34 3.96
N ASN A 60 20.17 -3.25 4.24
CA ASN A 60 20.57 -2.27 3.22
C ASN A 60 21.63 -2.86 2.27
N ARG A 61 22.52 -3.72 2.75
CA ARG A 61 23.49 -4.44 1.93
C ARG A 61 22.77 -5.44 1.01
N ILE A 62 21.91 -6.29 1.56
CA ILE A 62 21.10 -7.24 0.79
C ILE A 62 20.29 -6.52 -0.31
N ARG A 63 19.68 -5.36 0.00
CA ARG A 63 18.96 -4.55 -0.99
C ARG A 63 19.85 -4.04 -2.12
N ARG A 64 21.09 -3.64 -1.82
CA ARG A 64 22.03 -3.15 -2.84
C ARG A 64 22.52 -4.28 -3.72
N GLU A 65 22.82 -5.45 -3.16
CA GLU A 65 23.30 -6.63 -3.88
C GLU A 65 22.21 -7.29 -4.74
N HIS A 66 20.94 -7.14 -4.33
CA HIS A 66 19.76 -7.64 -5.03
C HIS A 66 18.86 -6.51 -5.51
N SER A 67 19.42 -5.47 -6.10
CA SER A 67 18.70 -4.24 -6.52
C SER A 67 17.64 -4.49 -7.60
N ASP A 68 17.78 -5.58 -8.35
CA ASP A 68 16.83 -6.06 -9.37
C ASP A 68 15.64 -6.85 -8.80
N VAL A 69 15.71 -7.21 -7.51
CA VAL A 69 14.69 -8.03 -6.85
C VAL A 69 13.87 -7.20 -5.86
N THR A 70 12.56 -7.30 -5.94
CA THR A 70 11.66 -6.69 -4.95
C THR A 70 11.69 -7.48 -3.65
N ILE A 71 12.11 -6.83 -2.54
CA ILE A 71 12.05 -7.40 -1.20
C ILE A 71 10.89 -6.79 -0.45
N ILE A 72 10.02 -7.62 0.12
CA ILE A 72 8.89 -7.21 0.96
C ILE A 72 9.03 -7.77 2.37
N TYR A 73 8.77 -6.93 3.36
CA TYR A 73 8.79 -7.30 4.77
C TYR A 73 7.36 -7.54 5.25
N ILE A 74 7.16 -8.70 5.88
CA ILE A 74 5.89 -9.07 6.48
C ILE A 74 6.11 -9.19 7.99
N TYR A 75 5.48 -8.32 8.75
CA TYR A 75 5.59 -8.28 10.20
C TYR A 75 4.52 -9.17 10.82
N GLU A 76 4.92 -9.97 11.83
CA GLU A 76 4.05 -10.94 12.50
C GLU A 76 2.83 -10.27 13.16
N ASP A 77 3.02 -9.14 13.84
CA ASP A 77 1.95 -8.35 14.44
C ASP A 77 0.94 -7.86 13.39
N GLN A 78 1.41 -7.33 12.26
CA GLN A 78 0.54 -6.90 11.17
C GLN A 78 -0.19 -8.09 10.52
N TRP A 79 0.48 -9.25 10.44
CA TRP A 79 -0.12 -10.48 9.92
C TRP A 79 -1.29 -10.96 10.76
N HIS A 80 -1.20 -10.84 12.08
CA HIS A 80 -2.25 -11.28 12.99
C HIS A 80 -3.33 -10.21 13.22
N PHE A 81 -2.94 -8.95 13.48
CA PHE A 81 -3.88 -7.88 13.83
C PHE A 81 -4.52 -7.20 12.61
N HIS A 82 -3.83 -7.20 11.44
CA HIS A 82 -4.31 -6.57 10.21
C HIS A 82 -4.38 -7.59 9.05
N LYS A 83 -4.83 -8.80 9.35
CA LYS A 83 -4.78 -9.98 8.48
C LYS A 83 -5.23 -9.71 7.04
N THR A 84 -6.40 -9.12 6.85
CA THR A 84 -6.95 -8.84 5.50
C THR A 84 -6.07 -7.88 4.71
N LEU A 85 -5.60 -6.82 5.34
CA LEU A 85 -4.77 -5.80 4.68
C LEU A 85 -3.38 -6.34 4.35
N THR A 86 -2.73 -7.02 5.30
CA THR A 86 -1.38 -7.56 5.13
C THR A 86 -1.34 -8.66 4.06
N ARG A 87 -2.31 -9.57 4.08
CA ARG A 87 -2.44 -10.62 3.06
C ARG A 87 -2.80 -10.03 1.70
N GLY A 88 -3.73 -9.07 1.64
CA GLY A 88 -4.05 -8.36 0.42
C GLY A 88 -2.84 -7.63 -0.17
N ARG A 89 -2.03 -6.96 0.66
CA ARG A 89 -0.79 -6.32 0.24
C ARG A 89 0.23 -7.33 -0.31
N LEU A 90 0.39 -8.47 0.34
CA LEU A 90 1.25 -9.56 -0.15
C LEU A 90 0.80 -10.03 -1.54
N LEU A 91 -0.49 -10.33 -1.72
CA LEU A 91 -1.05 -10.71 -3.03
C LEU A 91 -0.85 -9.64 -4.11
N SER A 92 -0.88 -8.35 -3.73
CA SER A 92 -0.58 -7.25 -4.66
C SER A 92 0.85 -7.29 -5.17
N HIS A 93 1.82 -7.48 -4.28
CA HIS A 93 3.23 -7.63 -4.65
C HIS A 93 3.49 -8.87 -5.50
N LEU A 94 2.75 -9.94 -5.28
CA LEU A 94 2.80 -11.16 -6.07
C LEU A 94 2.08 -11.05 -7.43
N GLY A 95 1.44 -9.91 -7.72
CA GLY A 95 0.76 -9.68 -8.99
C GLY A 95 -0.60 -10.36 -9.12
N LEU A 96 -1.17 -10.87 -8.03
CA LEU A 96 -2.39 -11.67 -8.02
C LEU A 96 -3.68 -10.85 -7.78
N GLN A 97 -3.58 -9.53 -7.75
CA GLN A 97 -4.74 -8.67 -7.54
C GLN A 97 -5.29 -8.11 -8.85
N LYS A 98 -6.62 -7.88 -8.84
CA LYS A 98 -7.30 -7.19 -9.93
C LYS A 98 -6.78 -5.77 -10.08
N SER A 99 -6.29 -5.42 -11.26
CA SER A 99 -5.80 -4.08 -11.57
C SER A 99 -6.93 -3.16 -12.04
N ILE A 100 -6.97 -1.95 -11.50
CA ILE A 100 -7.82 -0.84 -11.95
C ILE A 100 -6.89 0.28 -12.39
N PHE A 101 -7.02 0.74 -13.63
CA PHE A 101 -6.21 1.84 -14.14
C PHE A 101 -6.81 3.18 -13.73
N ALA A 102 -6.01 4.06 -13.14
CA ALA A 102 -6.45 5.38 -12.68
C ALA A 102 -7.00 6.27 -13.81
N ARG A 103 -6.58 6.07 -15.06
CA ARG A 103 -7.16 6.74 -16.24
C ARG A 103 -8.67 6.49 -16.41
N ASN A 104 -9.14 5.34 -15.92
CA ASN A 104 -10.55 4.96 -15.95
C ASN A 104 -11.32 5.42 -14.68
N CYS A 105 -10.71 6.30 -13.90
CA CYS A 105 -11.29 6.83 -12.67
C CYS A 105 -11.41 8.36 -12.75
N ILE A 106 -12.36 8.91 -12.01
CA ILE A 106 -12.50 10.36 -11.78
C ILE A 106 -12.11 10.70 -10.35
N ILE A 107 -11.58 11.90 -10.14
CA ILE A 107 -11.27 12.42 -8.80
C ILE A 107 -12.43 13.27 -8.32
N LYS A 108 -12.79 13.13 -7.04
CA LYS A 108 -13.72 14.01 -6.34
C LYS A 108 -13.18 14.34 -4.96
N GLU A 109 -13.48 15.53 -4.48
CA GLU A 109 -13.37 15.82 -3.05
C GLU A 109 -14.39 14.97 -2.29
N ILE A 110 -13.98 14.50 -1.10
CA ILE A 110 -14.83 13.67 -0.26
C ILE A 110 -14.90 14.24 1.16
N SER A 111 -15.94 13.88 1.88
CA SER A 111 -16.09 14.32 3.26
C SER A 111 -15.09 13.64 4.19
N GLN A 112 -14.91 14.20 5.40
CA GLN A 112 -14.05 13.60 6.44
C GLN A 112 -14.55 12.20 6.81
N GLU A 113 -15.86 12.02 6.90
CA GLU A 113 -16.51 10.75 7.27
C GLU A 113 -16.26 9.69 6.17
N GLN A 114 -16.40 10.07 4.90
CA GLN A 114 -16.12 9.17 3.77
C GLN A 114 -14.64 8.75 3.73
N ALA A 115 -13.72 9.72 3.91
CA ALA A 115 -12.30 9.42 3.96
C ALA A 115 -11.94 8.51 5.15
N ALA A 116 -12.43 8.83 6.35
CA ALA A 116 -12.18 8.05 7.55
C ALA A 116 -12.74 6.62 7.43
N ALA A 117 -13.98 6.45 6.96
CA ALA A 117 -14.60 5.14 6.78
C ALA A 117 -13.85 4.27 5.75
N PHE A 118 -13.35 4.87 4.66
CA PHE A 118 -12.56 4.16 3.66
C PHE A 118 -11.18 3.77 4.22
N LEU A 119 -10.47 4.71 4.83
CA LEU A 119 -9.13 4.49 5.39
C LEU A 119 -9.16 3.49 6.56
N GLN A 120 -10.19 3.50 7.39
CA GLN A 120 -10.34 2.52 8.47
C GLN A 120 -10.36 1.06 7.96
N LYS A 121 -10.89 0.85 6.77
CA LYS A 121 -10.98 -0.50 6.15
C LYS A 121 -9.77 -0.85 5.29
N ASN A 122 -9.05 0.15 4.75
CA ASN A 122 -8.08 -0.06 3.68
C ASN A 122 -6.66 0.44 4.01
N HIS A 123 -6.44 1.09 5.17
CA HIS A 123 -5.14 1.58 5.61
C HIS A 123 -4.78 1.02 6.98
N ILE A 124 -3.53 0.57 7.16
CA ILE A 124 -3.09 -0.11 8.38
C ILE A 124 -3.21 0.75 9.65
N TYR A 125 -3.03 2.06 9.50
CA TYR A 125 -3.19 3.03 10.61
C TYR A 125 -4.56 3.68 10.63
N GLY A 126 -5.53 3.16 9.86
CA GLY A 126 -6.90 3.69 9.82
C GLY A 126 -7.01 5.11 9.29
N GLY A 127 -8.09 5.79 9.70
CA GLY A 127 -8.38 7.17 9.31
C GLY A 127 -7.50 8.21 9.99
N THR A 128 -7.43 9.41 9.40
CA THR A 128 -6.78 10.60 9.97
C THR A 128 -7.65 11.83 9.74
N LYS A 129 -7.47 12.85 10.58
CA LYS A 129 -8.01 14.19 10.31
C LYS A 129 -7.11 14.87 9.29
N ALA A 130 -7.68 15.32 8.18
CA ALA A 130 -6.93 15.98 7.13
C ALA A 130 -7.69 17.18 6.57
N LYS A 131 -6.98 18.19 6.10
CA LYS A 131 -7.59 19.38 5.50
C LYS A 131 -8.14 19.06 4.12
N TYR A 132 -7.35 18.37 3.30
CA TYR A 132 -7.70 18.02 1.92
C TYR A 132 -7.89 16.51 1.79
N ARG A 133 -8.96 16.10 1.15
CA ARG A 133 -9.38 14.70 1.04
C ARG A 133 -9.93 14.45 -0.35
N TYR A 134 -9.27 13.56 -1.08
CA TYR A 134 -9.65 13.22 -2.45
C TYR A 134 -9.89 11.73 -2.60
N GLY A 135 -11.01 11.39 -3.22
CA GLY A 135 -11.36 10.04 -3.59
C GLY A 135 -11.20 9.82 -5.08
N LEU A 136 -10.65 8.66 -5.44
CA LEU A 136 -10.60 8.17 -6.80
C LEU A 136 -11.79 7.22 -7.02
N PHE A 137 -12.66 7.56 -7.94
CA PHE A 137 -13.87 6.81 -8.24
C PHE A 137 -13.76 6.15 -9.60
N ARG A 138 -13.97 4.83 -9.65
CA ARG A 138 -14.00 4.09 -10.91
C ARG A 138 -15.14 4.60 -11.76
N LYS A 139 -14.85 4.99 -13.02
CA LYS A 139 -15.86 5.30 -14.01
C LYS A 139 -16.67 4.04 -14.31
N ARG A 140 -17.92 4.23 -14.58
CA ARG A 140 -18.81 3.17 -15.05
C ARG A 140 -18.32 2.62 -16.39
N ALA A 141 -18.35 1.32 -16.60
CA ALA A 141 -18.18 0.75 -17.92
C ALA A 141 -19.47 1.06 -18.72
N THR A 142 -19.36 1.79 -19.80
CA THR A 142 -20.46 1.99 -20.74
C THR A 142 -20.58 0.71 -21.58
N GLY A 143 -21.66 -0.07 -21.40
CA GLY A 143 -21.97 -1.16 -22.33
C GLY A 143 -22.31 -2.55 -21.76
N GLY A 144 -22.80 -2.69 -20.54
CA GLY A 144 -23.28 -3.97 -20.00
C GLY A 144 -24.69 -3.87 -19.40
N GLN A 145 -25.46 -4.97 -19.42
CA GLN A 145 -26.71 -5.10 -18.64
C GLN A 145 -26.34 -5.06 -17.16
N GLU A 146 -26.49 -3.90 -16.51
CA GLU A 146 -26.13 -3.69 -15.11
C GLU A 146 -27.39 -3.63 -14.23
N THR A 147 -27.33 -4.31 -13.10
CA THR A 147 -28.32 -4.23 -12.02
C THR A 147 -28.35 -2.85 -11.38
N LEU A 148 -29.49 -2.42 -10.86
CA LEU A 148 -29.73 -1.10 -10.24
C LEU A 148 -28.72 -0.74 -9.10
N MET A 149 -28.05 -1.71 -8.50
CA MET A 149 -27.03 -1.51 -7.47
C MET A 149 -25.67 -1.02 -8.01
N GLU A 150 -25.39 -1.14 -9.30
CA GLU A 150 -24.12 -0.71 -9.93
C GLU A 150 -24.13 0.76 -10.39
N GLN A 151 -25.15 1.53 -10.05
CA GLN A 151 -25.36 2.88 -10.58
C GLN A 151 -24.46 3.96 -9.93
N THR A 152 -23.87 3.73 -8.77
CA THR A 152 -22.97 4.70 -8.10
C THR A 152 -21.50 4.43 -8.41
N PRO A 153 -20.71 5.49 -8.75
CA PRO A 153 -19.27 5.33 -8.93
C PRO A 153 -18.62 4.77 -7.67
N THR A 154 -17.87 3.67 -7.81
CA THR A 154 -17.20 3.00 -6.67
C THR A 154 -15.94 3.74 -6.27
N LEU A 155 -15.82 4.11 -4.99
CA LEU A 155 -14.60 4.67 -4.41
C LEU A 155 -13.52 3.58 -4.34
N VAL A 156 -12.39 3.78 -5.03
CA VAL A 156 -11.33 2.78 -5.18
C VAL A 156 -9.98 3.20 -4.59
N ALA A 157 -9.77 4.48 -4.32
CA ALA A 157 -8.61 4.97 -3.57
C ALA A 157 -8.94 6.30 -2.90
N VAL A 158 -8.22 6.59 -1.81
CA VAL A 158 -8.30 7.86 -1.07
C VAL A 158 -6.89 8.38 -0.82
N ALA A 159 -6.70 9.69 -1.00
CA ALA A 159 -5.54 10.43 -0.55
C ALA A 159 -5.97 11.57 0.36
N THR A 160 -5.18 11.83 1.40
CA THR A 160 -5.42 12.91 2.37
C THR A 160 -4.15 13.72 2.60
N PHE A 161 -4.31 15.05 2.70
CA PHE A 161 -3.19 15.99 2.91
C PHE A 161 -3.50 16.93 4.07
N SER A 162 -2.44 17.33 4.77
CA SER A 162 -2.52 18.25 5.92
C SER A 162 -2.95 19.65 5.51
N SER A 163 -3.22 20.49 6.51
CA SER A 163 -3.16 21.94 6.33
C SER A 163 -1.75 22.36 5.94
N PRO A 164 -1.61 23.45 5.13
CA PRO A 164 -0.29 23.99 4.83
C PRO A 164 0.40 24.48 6.10
N LYS A 165 1.72 24.34 6.12
CA LYS A 165 2.62 24.98 7.08
C LYS A 165 3.65 25.76 6.31
N GLU A 166 3.89 27.00 6.70
CA GLU A 166 4.96 27.79 6.12
C GLU A 166 6.30 27.30 6.69
N ILE A 167 7.20 26.90 5.81
CA ILE A 167 8.57 26.45 6.13
C ILE A 167 9.48 27.15 5.13
N ASP A 168 10.40 27.98 5.64
CA ASP A 168 11.39 28.71 4.82
C ASP A 168 10.78 29.52 3.66
N GLY A 169 9.60 30.11 3.87
CA GLY A 169 8.87 30.91 2.87
C GLY A 169 8.06 30.09 1.86
N TYR A 170 7.99 28.79 2.00
CA TYR A 170 7.19 27.89 1.16
C TYR A 170 6.03 27.29 1.93
N MET A 171 4.90 27.06 1.24
CA MET A 171 3.78 26.32 1.80
C MET A 171 4.03 24.82 1.66
N SER A 172 4.43 24.20 2.77
CA SER A 172 4.66 22.75 2.85
C SER A 172 3.40 22.02 3.28
N TYR A 173 3.15 20.88 2.64
CA TYR A 173 2.00 20.00 2.90
C TYR A 173 2.50 18.60 3.20
N GLN A 174 1.91 17.95 4.20
CA GLN A 174 2.19 16.56 4.47
C GLN A 174 1.16 15.67 3.78
N TRP A 175 1.61 14.70 3.00
CA TRP A 175 0.75 13.62 2.54
C TRP A 175 0.47 12.66 3.71
N GLU A 176 -0.70 12.80 4.30
CA GLU A 176 -1.07 12.10 5.53
C GLU A 176 -1.30 10.60 5.31
N ARG A 177 -2.14 10.26 4.34
CA ARG A 177 -2.53 8.88 4.04
C ARG A 177 -2.83 8.68 2.56
N TYR A 178 -2.50 7.49 2.09
CA TYR A 178 -3.01 6.95 0.84
C TYR A 178 -3.43 5.50 1.05
N ALA A 179 -4.61 5.12 0.57
CA ALA A 179 -5.02 3.73 0.49
C ALA A 179 -5.78 3.46 -0.81
N SER A 180 -5.58 2.27 -1.36
CA SER A 180 -6.44 1.69 -2.39
C SER A 180 -7.39 0.68 -1.77
N LEU A 181 -8.50 0.42 -2.44
CA LEU A 181 -9.47 -0.60 -2.05
C LEU A 181 -8.77 -1.96 -1.87
N CYS A 182 -8.92 -2.56 -0.70
CA CYS A 182 -8.32 -3.85 -0.39
C CYS A 182 -8.71 -4.90 -1.46
N GLY A 183 -7.76 -5.74 -1.85
CA GLY A 183 -7.96 -6.71 -2.94
C GLY A 183 -7.84 -6.13 -4.35
N THR A 184 -7.45 -4.84 -4.50
CA THR A 184 -7.24 -4.22 -5.81
C THR A 184 -5.92 -3.47 -5.89
N ARG A 185 -5.33 -3.42 -7.08
CA ARG A 185 -4.16 -2.60 -7.40
C ARG A 185 -4.60 -1.43 -8.28
N ILE A 186 -4.44 -0.21 -7.79
CA ILE A 186 -4.80 0.99 -8.57
C ILE A 186 -3.55 1.51 -9.29
N VAL A 187 -3.42 1.14 -10.56
CA VAL A 187 -2.25 1.52 -11.39
C VAL A 187 -2.31 3.02 -11.70
N GLY A 188 -1.28 3.77 -11.26
CA GLY A 188 -1.19 5.22 -11.42
C GLY A 188 -2.11 6.03 -10.49
N GLY A 189 -2.79 5.38 -9.52
CA GLY A 189 -3.73 6.05 -8.61
C GLY A 189 -3.08 7.09 -7.70
N MET A 190 -1.94 6.71 -7.12
CA MET A 190 -1.15 7.57 -6.24
C MET A 190 -0.70 8.85 -6.97
N GLY A 191 -0.01 8.71 -8.10
CA GLY A 191 0.46 9.86 -8.88
C GLY A 191 -0.69 10.73 -9.39
N LYS A 192 -1.81 10.14 -9.80
CA LYS A 192 -2.97 10.90 -10.27
C LYS A 192 -3.59 11.77 -9.17
N LEU A 193 -3.71 11.26 -7.93
CA LEU A 193 -4.24 12.02 -6.80
C LEU A 193 -3.26 13.10 -6.33
N LEU A 194 -1.96 12.80 -6.34
CA LEU A 194 -0.92 13.76 -6.01
C LEU A 194 -0.89 14.92 -6.99
N ASN A 195 -0.81 14.63 -8.29
CA ASN A 195 -0.79 15.67 -9.33
C ASN A 195 -2.04 16.55 -9.27
N TYR A 196 -3.22 15.95 -9.07
CA TYR A 196 -4.45 16.72 -8.92
C TYR A 196 -4.39 17.67 -7.71
N PHE A 197 -3.87 17.22 -6.56
CA PHE A 197 -3.69 18.07 -5.40
C PHE A 197 -2.74 19.21 -5.68
N VAL A 198 -1.56 18.94 -6.26
CA VAL A 198 -0.56 19.97 -6.60
C VAL A 198 -1.13 21.00 -7.57
N GLU A 199 -1.71 20.56 -8.68
CA GLU A 199 -2.32 21.45 -9.68
C GLU A 199 -3.41 22.34 -9.06
N LYS A 200 -4.21 21.76 -8.15
CA LYS A 200 -5.26 22.53 -7.48
C LYS A 200 -4.68 23.60 -6.54
N GLN A 201 -3.63 23.30 -5.77
CA GLN A 201 -3.00 24.30 -4.90
C GLN A 201 -2.30 25.39 -5.72
N LEU A 202 -1.59 25.03 -6.79
CA LEU A 202 -0.97 25.97 -7.71
C LEU A 202 -2.00 26.91 -8.36
N SER A 203 -3.18 26.39 -8.73
CA SER A 203 -4.27 27.23 -9.30
C SER A 203 -4.84 28.24 -8.30
N LEU A 204 -4.63 28.02 -7.00
CA LEU A 204 -4.98 28.96 -5.93
C LEU A 204 -3.85 29.96 -5.61
N GLY A 205 -2.78 29.97 -6.40
CA GLY A 205 -1.63 30.87 -6.24
C GLY A 205 -0.68 30.47 -5.09
N GLN A 206 -0.75 29.22 -4.64
CA GLN A 206 0.11 28.71 -3.57
C GLN A 206 1.31 27.96 -4.16
N SER A 207 2.52 28.26 -3.67
CA SER A 207 3.67 27.40 -3.89
C SER A 207 3.49 26.09 -3.11
N VAL A 208 3.84 24.95 -3.72
CA VAL A 208 3.59 23.64 -3.12
C VAL A 208 4.90 22.89 -2.94
N GLU A 209 5.18 22.51 -1.71
CA GLU A 209 6.20 21.52 -1.34
C GLU A 209 5.51 20.37 -0.59
N ILE A 210 5.87 19.10 -0.91
CA ILE A 210 5.26 17.88 -0.33
C ILE A 210 6.33 16.95 0.17
#